data_23c8049a431a4925b890b49714b1b4e0
#
_entry.id   23c8049a431a4925b890b49714b1b4e0
#
_cell.length_a   1.000
_cell.length_b   1.000
_cell.length_c   1.000
_cell.angle_alpha   90.00
_cell.angle_beta   90.00
_cell.angle_gamma   90.00
#
_symmetry.space_group_name_H-M   'P 1'
#
loop_
_entity.id
_entity.type
_entity.pdbx_description
1 polymer ?
#
loop_
_entity_poly.entity_id
_entity_poly.type
_entity_poly.pdbx_seq_one_letter_code
_entity_poly.pdbx_strand_id
1 'polypeptide(L)'
;MPLPTAYRANGGVWRPSCARAAAMTGRPILTAEKMRAAEQRAIDGGATVEELMEQAGAALAEAAYRFAGPTPSLVLCGPGNNGGDGYVAARHLAARGIPVRIAALAEPKSEAAKWARGEWSGEVETLSESTEASPLVIDCLFGTGLKHGLEQAVSEQLARLCNRAIVKVAGDVPSGVESDSGVELSEVPHFDLTVAFGALKPAHLLHSAMHKCGRVVLADIGIEAESDWREIEAPQLPPLDPGGHKYDRGLVHALAGKMPGAIALAAKAAALGGAGYVRVSTSRPIEGLPSAVVQTDTAEVNDERIGCLLVGPGMGDIPQVLTLALTSKAPKVIDADAITHLGEPERLKGQDAIITPHGGEFRRLFGEIEGDKPERAVEAARGSGAVVVYKGADTLVASPDGRLGFRPPAPAWLASAGTGDVLAGVIAAMRSRGLPAFEAACAGVWLQGEAARIAGPEMIADNLADAIPDALAEACSRQQ
;
A
#
# COMPACT_ATOMS: atom_id res chain seq x y z
N MET A 1 50.47 24.79 36.51
CA MET A 1 49.54 23.63 36.46
C MET A 1 49.35 23.20 35.01
N PRO A 2 49.76 21.99 34.61
CA PRO A 2 49.68 21.54 33.24
C PRO A 2 48.30 21.01 32.89
N LEU A 3 47.87 21.24 31.65
CA LEU A 3 46.65 20.71 31.03
C LEU A 3 46.78 19.18 30.81
N PRO A 4 45.74 18.38 30.97
CA PRO A 4 45.79 16.96 30.60
C PRO A 4 45.56 16.79 29.10
N THR A 5 46.57 16.21 28.44
CA THR A 5 46.53 15.60 27.13
C THR A 5 45.77 14.27 27.18
N ALA A 6 45.13 13.97 26.07
CA ALA A 6 44.74 12.69 25.52
C ALA A 6 43.23 12.49 25.36
N TYR A 7 42.72 12.98 24.23
CA TYR A 7 41.52 12.42 23.64
C TYR A 7 41.97 11.30 22.67
N ARG A 8 41.83 10.07 23.10
CA ARG A 8 42.00 8.92 22.19
C ARG A 8 40.71 8.79 21.36
N ALA A 9 40.85 8.94 20.05
CA ALA A 9 39.85 8.59 19.07
C ALA A 9 39.62 7.07 19.11
N ASN A 10 38.53 6.62 19.73
CA ASN A 10 37.97 5.29 19.50
C ASN A 10 37.06 5.38 18.28
N GLY A 11 37.61 5.05 17.11
CA GLY A 11 36.85 4.78 15.89
C GLY A 11 36.01 3.51 16.06
N GLY A 12 34.94 3.59 16.83
CA GLY A 12 33.90 2.58 16.86
C GLY A 12 32.96 2.82 15.68
N VAL A 13 33.07 2.00 14.63
CA VAL A 13 32.02 1.86 13.62
C VAL A 13 30.77 1.49 14.36
N TRP A 14 29.80 2.40 14.44
CA TRP A 14 28.47 2.09 14.94
C TRP A 14 27.86 1.02 14.02
N ARG A 15 27.89 -0.23 14.47
CA ARG A 15 27.09 -1.30 13.88
C ARG A 15 25.74 -1.23 14.58
N PRO A 16 24.64 -1.00 13.87
CA PRO A 16 23.34 -1.18 14.47
C PRO A 16 23.29 -2.62 15.00
N SER A 17 23.12 -2.77 16.32
CA SER A 17 22.74 -4.05 16.89
C SER A 17 21.58 -4.57 16.07
N CYS A 18 21.54 -5.87 15.76
CA CYS A 18 20.38 -6.54 15.15
C CYS A 18 19.13 -6.18 15.95
N ALA A 19 18.56 -5.03 15.66
CA ALA A 19 17.22 -4.70 16.06
C ALA A 19 16.35 -5.78 15.39
N ARG A 20 15.59 -6.53 16.17
CA ARG A 20 14.45 -7.29 15.64
C ARG A 20 13.80 -6.38 14.61
N ALA A 21 13.58 -6.90 13.39
CA ALA A 21 12.85 -6.18 12.36
C ALA A 21 11.65 -5.53 13.06
N ALA A 22 11.58 -4.19 13.00
CA ALA A 22 10.49 -3.48 13.63
C ALA A 22 9.21 -4.10 13.07
N ALA A 23 8.29 -4.50 13.94
CA ALA A 23 7.04 -5.09 13.49
C ALA A 23 6.41 -4.08 12.53
N MET A 24 5.98 -4.54 11.33
CA MET A 24 5.26 -3.68 10.39
C MET A 24 4.08 -3.06 11.13
N THR A 25 4.06 -1.75 11.19
CA THR A 25 2.88 -0.98 11.58
C THR A 25 1.95 -0.89 10.37
N GLY A 26 0.67 -0.70 10.57
CA GLY A 26 -0.32 -0.60 9.49
C GLY A 26 -1.43 -1.63 9.61
N ARG A 27 -2.55 -1.30 9.00
CA ARG A 27 -3.73 -2.15 9.03
C ARG A 27 -3.41 -3.51 8.39
N PRO A 28 -3.73 -4.65 9.06
CA PRO A 28 -3.48 -5.97 8.52
C PRO A 28 -4.32 -6.24 7.27
N ILE A 29 -3.75 -7.00 6.34
CA ILE A 29 -4.43 -7.43 5.10
C ILE A 29 -4.46 -8.95 5.11
N LEU A 30 -5.64 -9.52 5.01
CA LEU A 30 -5.87 -10.96 4.97
C LEU A 30 -6.55 -11.38 3.66
N THR A 31 -6.05 -12.44 3.05
CA THR A 31 -6.79 -13.14 1.98
C THR A 31 -8.03 -13.80 2.57
N ALA A 32 -8.98 -14.18 1.73
CA ALA A 32 -10.20 -14.89 2.15
C ALA A 32 -9.88 -16.17 2.95
N GLU A 33 -8.81 -16.88 2.61
CA GLU A 33 -8.36 -18.06 3.34
C GLU A 33 -7.84 -17.71 4.74
N LYS A 34 -6.95 -16.71 4.83
CA LYS A 34 -6.39 -16.25 6.11
C LYS A 34 -7.45 -15.62 7.01
N MET A 35 -8.46 -14.95 6.42
CA MET A 35 -9.59 -14.39 7.15
C MET A 35 -10.40 -15.51 7.82
N ARG A 36 -10.79 -16.55 7.06
CA ARG A 36 -11.48 -17.73 7.63
C ARG A 36 -10.66 -18.40 8.73
N ALA A 37 -9.34 -18.50 8.56
CA ALA A 37 -8.49 -19.07 9.59
C ALA A 37 -8.44 -18.20 10.86
N ALA A 38 -8.48 -16.87 10.74
CA ALA A 38 -8.55 -15.95 11.88
C ALA A 38 -9.89 -16.03 12.60
N GLU A 39 -10.99 -16.09 11.88
CA GLU A 39 -12.34 -16.31 12.42
C GLU A 39 -12.41 -17.66 13.16
N GLN A 40 -11.87 -18.74 12.57
CA GLN A 40 -11.85 -20.05 13.21
C GLN A 40 -11.06 -20.05 14.52
N ARG A 41 -9.91 -19.34 14.58
CA ARG A 41 -9.16 -19.19 15.84
C ARG A 41 -9.96 -18.46 16.91
N ALA A 42 -10.74 -17.44 16.55
CA ALA A 42 -11.63 -16.77 17.50
C ALA A 42 -12.73 -17.71 18.02
N ILE A 43 -13.29 -18.53 17.13
CA ILE A 43 -14.32 -19.53 17.48
C ILE A 43 -13.72 -20.61 18.40
N ASP A 44 -12.53 -21.11 18.08
CA ASP A 44 -11.82 -22.08 18.93
C ASP A 44 -11.45 -21.45 20.29
N GLY A 45 -11.30 -20.13 20.35
CA GLY A 45 -11.10 -19.34 21.56
C GLY A 45 -12.39 -19.07 22.36
N GLY A 46 -13.55 -19.51 21.87
CA GLY A 46 -14.82 -19.43 22.60
C GLY A 46 -15.83 -18.38 22.05
N ALA A 47 -15.50 -17.63 20.99
CA ALA A 47 -16.47 -16.80 20.31
C ALA A 47 -17.45 -17.65 19.51
N THR A 48 -18.66 -17.14 19.26
CA THR A 48 -19.61 -17.77 18.34
C THR A 48 -19.63 -17.02 17.00
N VAL A 49 -20.09 -17.70 15.95
CA VAL A 49 -20.24 -17.06 14.62
C VAL A 49 -21.28 -15.95 14.70
N GLU A 50 -22.30 -16.13 15.50
CA GLU A 50 -23.36 -15.14 15.75
C GLU A 50 -22.81 -13.89 16.46
N GLU A 51 -21.88 -14.05 17.42
CA GLU A 51 -21.25 -12.92 18.08
C GLU A 51 -20.35 -12.12 17.11
N LEU A 52 -19.57 -12.80 16.26
CA LEU A 52 -18.77 -12.13 15.23
C LEU A 52 -19.68 -11.38 14.22
N MET A 53 -20.77 -12.01 13.78
CA MET A 53 -21.75 -11.40 12.89
C MET A 53 -22.45 -10.20 13.53
N GLU A 54 -22.81 -10.31 14.81
CA GLU A 54 -23.39 -9.19 15.57
C GLU A 54 -22.47 -7.99 15.61
N GLN A 55 -21.16 -8.21 15.87
CA GLN A 55 -20.17 -7.14 15.88
C GLN A 55 -19.98 -6.52 14.48
N ALA A 56 -19.92 -7.34 13.43
CA ALA A 56 -19.77 -6.88 12.05
C ALA A 56 -20.96 -6.02 11.62
N GLY A 57 -22.19 -6.52 11.81
CA GLY A 57 -23.41 -5.80 11.43
C GLY A 57 -23.62 -4.53 12.27
N ALA A 58 -23.32 -4.56 13.57
CA ALA A 58 -23.40 -3.38 14.44
C ALA A 58 -22.39 -2.30 13.99
N ALA A 59 -21.16 -2.69 13.66
CA ALA A 59 -20.14 -1.77 13.15
C ALA A 59 -20.52 -1.19 11.78
N LEU A 60 -21.11 -2.00 10.89
CA LEU A 60 -21.64 -1.54 9.60
C LEU A 60 -22.72 -0.49 9.80
N ALA A 61 -23.70 -0.76 10.68
CA ALA A 61 -24.76 0.18 11.00
C ALA A 61 -24.22 1.50 11.58
N GLU A 62 -23.26 1.42 12.51
CA GLU A 62 -22.62 2.59 13.11
C GLU A 62 -21.88 3.42 12.06
N ALA A 63 -21.09 2.77 11.20
CA ALA A 63 -20.34 3.45 10.15
C ALA A 63 -21.28 4.11 9.12
N ALA A 64 -22.34 3.40 8.69
CA ALA A 64 -23.34 3.93 7.78
C ALA A 64 -24.08 5.13 8.39
N TYR A 65 -24.47 5.04 9.67
CA TYR A 65 -25.13 6.14 10.39
C TYR A 65 -24.22 7.36 10.54
N ARG A 66 -22.94 7.18 10.90
CA ARG A 66 -21.99 8.29 11.01
C ARG A 66 -21.72 8.95 9.67
N PHE A 67 -21.74 8.18 8.59
CA PHE A 67 -21.46 8.69 7.25
C PHE A 67 -22.65 9.39 6.61
N ALA A 68 -23.87 8.79 6.71
CA ALA A 68 -25.07 9.24 6.03
C ALA A 68 -26.08 9.98 6.95
N GLY A 69 -25.89 9.97 8.28
CA GLY A 69 -26.88 10.47 9.23
C GLY A 69 -28.14 9.57 9.29
N PRO A 70 -29.25 10.10 9.86
CA PRO A 70 -30.52 9.35 10.00
C PRO A 70 -31.27 9.26 8.65
N THR A 71 -30.69 8.57 7.69
CA THR A 71 -31.17 8.47 6.30
C THR A 71 -31.97 7.18 6.09
N PRO A 72 -33.19 7.22 5.49
CA PRO A 72 -33.92 6.02 5.12
C PRO A 72 -33.09 5.08 4.28
N SER A 73 -33.04 3.80 4.66
CA SER A 73 -32.08 2.83 4.17
C SER A 73 -32.74 1.64 3.49
N LEU A 74 -32.11 1.13 2.43
CA LEU A 74 -32.36 -0.16 1.82
C LEU A 74 -31.12 -1.02 2.01
N VAL A 75 -31.26 -2.16 2.70
CA VAL A 75 -30.20 -3.14 2.88
C VAL A 75 -30.42 -4.31 1.92
N LEU A 76 -29.44 -4.59 1.09
CA LEU A 76 -29.44 -5.70 0.14
C LEU A 76 -28.77 -6.90 0.80
N CYS A 77 -29.51 -7.98 1.07
CA CYS A 77 -28.98 -9.14 1.77
C CYS A 77 -28.81 -10.34 0.84
N GLY A 78 -27.60 -10.88 0.79
CA GLY A 78 -27.30 -12.15 0.11
C GLY A 78 -27.59 -13.36 0.98
N PRO A 79 -27.44 -14.59 0.43
CA PRO A 79 -27.74 -15.84 1.16
C PRO A 79 -26.63 -16.27 2.13
N GLY A 80 -25.46 -15.65 2.10
CA GLY A 80 -24.28 -15.99 2.94
C GLY A 80 -24.17 -15.13 4.19
N ASN A 81 -23.01 -15.23 4.87
CA ASN A 81 -22.73 -14.50 6.11
C ASN A 81 -22.77 -12.98 5.92
N ASN A 82 -22.27 -12.44 4.78
CA ASN A 82 -22.38 -11.01 4.51
C ASN A 82 -23.83 -10.51 4.48
N GLY A 83 -24.78 -11.35 3.98
CA GLY A 83 -26.22 -11.08 4.10
C GLY A 83 -26.69 -11.08 5.55
N GLY A 84 -26.14 -11.97 6.38
CA GLY A 84 -26.35 -11.99 7.83
C GLY A 84 -25.93 -10.69 8.50
N ASP A 85 -24.75 -10.19 8.18
CA ASP A 85 -24.24 -8.88 8.65
C ASP A 85 -25.21 -7.76 8.24
N GLY A 86 -25.79 -7.84 7.04
CA GLY A 86 -26.81 -6.92 6.55
C GLY A 86 -28.11 -6.95 7.38
N TYR A 87 -28.61 -8.12 7.77
CA TYR A 87 -29.78 -8.23 8.66
C TYR A 87 -29.50 -7.61 10.03
N VAL A 88 -28.33 -7.88 10.60
CA VAL A 88 -27.91 -7.28 11.87
C VAL A 88 -27.82 -5.76 11.74
N ALA A 89 -27.19 -5.26 10.67
CA ALA A 89 -27.06 -3.82 10.43
C ALA A 89 -28.44 -3.17 10.29
N ALA A 90 -29.36 -3.79 9.58
CA ALA A 90 -30.74 -3.31 9.44
C ALA A 90 -31.43 -3.18 10.81
N ARG A 91 -31.29 -4.18 11.69
CA ARG A 91 -31.85 -4.18 13.04
C ARG A 91 -31.28 -3.05 13.89
N HIS A 92 -29.95 -2.82 13.84
CA HIS A 92 -29.31 -1.72 14.57
C HIS A 92 -29.73 -0.34 14.06
N LEU A 93 -29.90 -0.15 12.75
CA LEU A 93 -30.40 1.10 12.17
C LEU A 93 -31.86 1.34 12.57
N ALA A 94 -32.72 0.31 12.49
CA ALA A 94 -34.13 0.39 12.88
C ALA A 94 -34.29 0.71 14.38
N ALA A 95 -33.46 0.13 15.24
CA ALA A 95 -33.46 0.42 16.68
C ALA A 95 -33.11 1.90 16.99
N ARG A 96 -32.47 2.61 16.06
CA ARG A 96 -32.22 4.07 16.12
C ARG A 96 -33.37 4.90 15.56
N GLY A 97 -34.47 4.28 15.19
CA GLY A 97 -35.64 4.95 14.60
C GLY A 97 -35.49 5.30 13.13
N ILE A 98 -34.53 4.72 12.42
CA ILE A 98 -34.35 4.93 10.98
C ILE A 98 -35.32 4.02 10.23
N PRO A 99 -36.05 4.51 9.22
CA PRO A 99 -36.82 3.65 8.31
C PRO A 99 -35.89 2.74 7.52
N VAL A 100 -36.02 1.42 7.71
CA VAL A 100 -35.17 0.43 7.03
C VAL A 100 -36.06 -0.55 6.27
N ARG A 101 -35.71 -0.81 5.02
CA ARG A 101 -36.22 -1.89 4.18
C ARG A 101 -35.09 -2.88 3.89
N ILE A 102 -35.46 -4.16 3.78
CA ILE A 102 -34.52 -5.21 3.37
C ILE A 102 -35.02 -5.84 2.08
N ALA A 103 -34.13 -5.92 1.07
CA ALA A 103 -34.37 -6.71 -0.13
C ALA A 103 -33.36 -7.88 -0.15
N ALA A 104 -33.89 -9.11 -0.07
CA ALA A 104 -33.07 -10.32 -0.06
C ALA A 104 -32.97 -10.95 -1.45
N LEU A 105 -31.76 -11.34 -1.84
CA LEU A 105 -31.52 -12.05 -3.10
C LEU A 105 -32.10 -13.48 -3.05
N ALA A 106 -31.96 -14.15 -1.90
CA ALA A 106 -32.48 -15.48 -1.64
C ALA A 106 -32.57 -15.73 -0.13
N GLU A 107 -33.22 -16.82 0.27
CA GLU A 107 -33.24 -17.26 1.66
C GLU A 107 -31.82 -17.53 2.20
N PRO A 108 -31.52 -17.19 3.48
CA PRO A 108 -30.25 -17.45 4.13
C PRO A 108 -29.89 -18.94 4.11
N LYS A 109 -28.62 -19.23 3.77
CA LYS A 109 -28.10 -20.60 3.71
C LYS A 109 -27.27 -20.98 4.94
N SER A 110 -26.44 -20.09 5.47
CA SER A 110 -25.66 -20.36 6.69
C SER A 110 -26.53 -20.24 7.94
N GLU A 111 -26.18 -20.99 9.01
CA GLU A 111 -26.95 -20.96 10.26
C GLU A 111 -26.91 -19.58 10.92
N ALA A 112 -25.76 -18.92 10.90
CA ALA A 112 -25.63 -17.56 11.43
C ALA A 112 -26.50 -16.55 10.64
N ALA A 113 -26.55 -16.65 9.31
CA ALA A 113 -27.43 -15.78 8.52
C ALA A 113 -28.93 -16.08 8.76
N LYS A 114 -29.29 -17.36 8.98
CA LYS A 114 -30.65 -17.73 9.38
C LYS A 114 -31.01 -17.14 10.74
N TRP A 115 -30.07 -17.23 11.70
CA TRP A 115 -30.25 -16.60 13.01
C TRP A 115 -30.48 -15.09 12.86
N ALA A 116 -29.58 -14.38 12.15
CA ALA A 116 -29.69 -12.93 11.95
C ALA A 116 -30.99 -12.53 11.26
N ARG A 117 -31.46 -13.33 10.29
CA ARG A 117 -32.74 -13.13 9.63
C ARG A 117 -33.93 -13.33 10.61
N GLY A 118 -33.83 -14.31 11.53
CA GLY A 118 -34.84 -14.58 12.57
C GLY A 118 -34.97 -13.44 13.57
N GLU A 119 -33.91 -12.72 13.86
CA GLU A 119 -33.91 -11.55 14.74
C GLU A 119 -34.50 -10.27 14.10
N TRP A 120 -34.70 -10.27 12.77
CA TRP A 120 -35.36 -9.18 12.06
C TRP A 120 -36.85 -9.33 12.09
N SER A 121 -37.58 -8.40 12.73
CA SER A 121 -39.02 -8.42 12.87
C SER A 121 -39.80 -7.77 11.73
N GLY A 122 -39.11 -7.04 10.83
CA GLY A 122 -39.76 -6.37 9.71
C GLY A 122 -39.98 -7.28 8.50
N GLU A 123 -40.69 -6.76 7.51
CA GLU A 123 -40.85 -7.44 6.23
C GLU A 123 -39.50 -7.52 5.47
N VAL A 124 -39.35 -8.57 4.67
CA VAL A 124 -38.24 -8.75 3.73
C VAL A 124 -38.82 -8.97 2.35
N GLU A 125 -38.52 -8.05 1.45
CA GLU A 125 -38.91 -8.17 0.04
C GLU A 125 -37.89 -9.01 -0.75
N THR A 126 -38.32 -9.65 -1.82
CA THR A 126 -37.39 -10.29 -2.76
C THR A 126 -36.71 -9.20 -3.63
N LEU A 127 -35.42 -9.23 -3.75
CA LEU A 127 -34.66 -8.33 -4.65
C LEU A 127 -35.09 -8.59 -6.10
N SER A 128 -35.68 -7.58 -6.75
CA SER A 128 -36.25 -7.67 -8.09
C SER A 128 -36.23 -6.32 -8.80
N GLU A 129 -36.67 -6.30 -10.05
CA GLU A 129 -36.81 -5.06 -10.83
C GLU A 129 -37.80 -4.06 -10.18
N SER A 130 -38.76 -4.53 -9.41
CA SER A 130 -39.74 -3.71 -8.69
C SER A 130 -39.20 -3.16 -7.36
N THR A 131 -38.05 -3.61 -6.87
CA THR A 131 -37.43 -3.08 -5.65
C THR A 131 -37.11 -1.61 -5.84
N GLU A 132 -37.66 -0.74 -5.00
CA GLU A 132 -37.42 0.69 -5.03
C GLU A 132 -36.14 1.07 -4.28
N ALA A 133 -35.34 2.00 -4.81
CA ALA A 133 -34.17 2.51 -4.12
C ALA A 133 -34.56 3.34 -2.88
N SER A 134 -33.66 3.41 -1.93
CA SER A 134 -33.68 4.35 -0.80
C SER A 134 -32.53 5.35 -0.92
N PRO A 135 -32.59 6.51 -0.24
CA PRO A 135 -31.50 7.46 -0.24
C PRO A 135 -30.16 6.86 0.21
N LEU A 136 -30.18 5.89 1.14
CA LEU A 136 -29.02 5.07 1.50
C LEU A 136 -29.25 3.64 1.04
N VAL A 137 -28.30 3.10 0.25
CA VAL A 137 -28.25 1.68 -0.12
C VAL A 137 -27.05 1.06 0.55
N ILE A 138 -27.26 -0.06 1.24
CA ILE A 138 -26.23 -0.87 1.89
C ILE A 138 -26.16 -2.22 1.17
N ASP A 139 -25.01 -2.48 0.54
CA ASP A 139 -24.73 -3.73 -0.17
C ASP A 139 -24.12 -4.76 0.79
N CYS A 140 -24.87 -5.81 1.05
CA CYS A 140 -24.47 -7.01 1.77
C CYS A 140 -24.83 -8.27 0.97
N LEU A 141 -24.80 -8.22 -0.38
CA LEU A 141 -25.13 -9.38 -1.21
C LEU A 141 -24.02 -10.44 -1.11
N PHE A 142 -22.75 -10.04 -1.32
CA PHE A 142 -21.62 -10.96 -1.26
C PHE A 142 -20.38 -10.24 -0.68
N GLY A 143 -19.60 -10.97 0.12
CA GLY A 143 -18.31 -10.54 0.66
C GLY A 143 -17.15 -11.38 0.08
N THR A 144 -16.17 -11.73 0.93
CA THR A 144 -14.94 -12.47 0.56
C THR A 144 -15.17 -13.85 -0.09
N GLY A 145 -16.37 -14.39 -0.06
CA GLY A 145 -16.67 -15.72 -0.62
C GLY A 145 -16.94 -15.77 -2.12
N LEU A 146 -17.00 -14.63 -2.81
CA LEU A 146 -17.37 -14.56 -4.21
C LEU A 146 -16.22 -15.07 -5.11
N LYS A 147 -16.48 -16.07 -5.95
CA LYS A 147 -15.52 -16.67 -6.88
C LYS A 147 -15.93 -16.51 -8.34
N HIS A 148 -17.16 -16.10 -8.60
CA HIS A 148 -17.71 -15.89 -9.94
C HIS A 148 -18.46 -14.57 -9.97
N GLY A 149 -18.61 -13.96 -11.12
CA GLY A 149 -19.39 -12.74 -11.30
C GLY A 149 -20.83 -12.90 -10.83
N LEU A 150 -21.47 -11.80 -10.48
CA LEU A 150 -22.89 -11.78 -10.19
C LEU A 150 -23.67 -12.21 -11.44
N GLU A 151 -24.80 -12.86 -11.23
CA GLU A 151 -25.76 -13.06 -12.33
C GLU A 151 -26.14 -11.69 -12.91
N GLN A 152 -26.29 -11.61 -14.23
CA GLN A 152 -26.50 -10.34 -14.93
C GLN A 152 -27.68 -9.54 -14.32
N ALA A 153 -28.81 -10.21 -14.05
CA ALA A 153 -29.97 -9.58 -13.44
C ALA A 153 -29.66 -8.96 -12.06
N VAL A 154 -28.82 -9.63 -11.25
CA VAL A 154 -28.42 -9.15 -9.92
C VAL A 154 -27.50 -7.93 -10.05
N SER A 155 -26.52 -7.98 -10.97
CA SER A 155 -25.61 -6.87 -11.25
C SER A 155 -26.38 -5.64 -11.73
N GLU A 156 -27.33 -5.81 -12.65
CA GLU A 156 -28.19 -4.73 -13.15
C GLU A 156 -29.06 -4.11 -12.04
N GLN A 157 -29.63 -4.95 -11.13
CA GLN A 157 -30.41 -4.45 -10.00
C GLN A 157 -29.53 -3.66 -9.02
N LEU A 158 -28.36 -4.17 -8.66
CA LEU A 158 -27.40 -3.48 -7.80
C LEU A 158 -27.01 -2.13 -8.39
N ALA A 159 -26.63 -2.10 -9.67
CA ALA A 159 -26.27 -0.87 -10.38
C ALA A 159 -27.44 0.13 -10.41
N ARG A 160 -28.65 -0.33 -10.72
CA ARG A 160 -29.85 0.51 -10.76
C ARG A 160 -30.18 1.14 -9.40
N LEU A 161 -30.11 0.37 -8.32
CA LEU A 161 -30.39 0.84 -6.96
C LEU A 161 -29.31 1.81 -6.49
N CYS A 162 -28.03 1.49 -6.72
CA CYS A 162 -26.90 2.36 -6.38
C CYS A 162 -26.94 3.69 -7.16
N ASN A 163 -27.30 3.66 -8.45
CA ASN A 163 -27.39 4.88 -9.26
C ASN A 163 -28.51 5.84 -8.83
N ARG A 164 -29.51 5.36 -8.09
CA ARG A 164 -30.61 6.15 -7.54
C ARG A 164 -30.40 6.57 -6.09
N ALA A 165 -29.45 5.94 -5.39
CA ALA A 165 -29.10 6.28 -4.03
C ALA A 165 -28.26 7.56 -3.96
N ILE A 166 -28.41 8.29 -2.86
CA ILE A 166 -27.55 9.45 -2.52
C ILE A 166 -26.25 8.96 -1.91
N VAL A 167 -26.32 7.94 -1.04
CA VAL A 167 -25.18 7.32 -0.37
C VAL A 167 -25.21 5.81 -0.59
N LYS A 168 -24.04 5.25 -0.88
CA LYS A 168 -23.83 3.82 -1.13
C LYS A 168 -22.77 3.30 -0.19
N VAL A 169 -23.10 2.27 0.59
CA VAL A 169 -22.21 1.63 1.56
C VAL A 169 -22.07 0.16 1.21
N ALA A 170 -20.87 -0.39 1.23
CA ALA A 170 -20.64 -1.83 1.09
C ALA A 170 -20.20 -2.45 2.42
N GLY A 171 -20.79 -3.60 2.76
CA GLY A 171 -20.32 -4.46 3.85
C GLY A 171 -19.23 -5.39 3.36
N ASP A 172 -18.09 -5.37 4.04
CA ASP A 172 -16.89 -6.14 3.81
C ASP A 172 -16.16 -5.80 2.49
N VAL A 173 -16.71 -6.18 1.34
CA VAL A 173 -16.17 -5.91 -0.01
C VAL A 173 -17.36 -5.61 -0.93
N PRO A 174 -17.27 -4.67 -1.87
CA PRO A 174 -18.33 -4.44 -2.85
C PRO A 174 -18.68 -5.73 -3.60
N SER A 175 -19.97 -6.03 -3.69
CA SER A 175 -20.44 -7.24 -4.38
C SER A 175 -20.09 -7.21 -5.87
N GLY A 176 -19.49 -8.28 -6.36
CA GLY A 176 -18.97 -8.39 -7.73
C GLY A 176 -17.45 -8.28 -7.82
N VAL A 177 -16.76 -8.00 -6.69
CA VAL A 177 -15.29 -7.97 -6.60
C VAL A 177 -14.76 -9.28 -6.04
N GLU A 178 -13.67 -9.80 -6.61
CA GLU A 178 -12.88 -10.88 -6.02
C GLU A 178 -11.94 -10.30 -4.98
N SER A 179 -12.03 -10.80 -3.74
CA SER A 179 -11.42 -10.18 -2.56
C SER A 179 -9.90 -10.22 -2.53
N ASP A 180 -9.27 -11.24 -3.11
CA ASP A 180 -7.83 -11.48 -3.00
C ASP A 180 -7.04 -10.83 -4.14
N SER A 181 -7.62 -10.78 -5.35
CA SER A 181 -7.00 -10.17 -6.54
C SER A 181 -7.44 -8.73 -6.83
N GLY A 182 -8.59 -8.30 -6.30
CA GLY A 182 -9.20 -7.03 -6.64
C GLY A 182 -9.79 -6.96 -8.06
N VAL A 183 -10.01 -8.11 -8.70
CA VAL A 183 -10.63 -8.17 -10.01
C VAL A 183 -12.14 -7.95 -9.90
N GLU A 184 -12.66 -7.07 -10.75
CA GLU A 184 -14.11 -6.93 -10.94
C GLU A 184 -14.62 -8.12 -11.76
N LEU A 185 -15.33 -9.04 -11.12
CA LEU A 185 -15.91 -10.24 -11.76
C LEU A 185 -17.21 -9.92 -12.52
N SER A 186 -17.82 -8.77 -12.22
CA SER A 186 -19.00 -8.22 -12.89
C SER A 186 -18.95 -6.70 -12.82
N GLU A 187 -19.90 -5.99 -13.43
CA GLU A 187 -20.00 -4.55 -13.28
C GLU A 187 -20.27 -4.19 -11.82
N VAL A 188 -19.39 -3.39 -11.21
CA VAL A 188 -19.45 -2.97 -9.81
C VAL A 188 -19.71 -1.48 -9.71
N PRO A 189 -20.74 -1.03 -8.99
CA PRO A 189 -20.97 0.39 -8.72
C PRO A 189 -19.82 1.01 -7.91
N HIS A 190 -19.67 2.33 -7.98
CA HIS A 190 -18.83 3.05 -7.05
C HIS A 190 -19.56 3.25 -5.72
N PHE A 191 -18.97 2.78 -4.64
CA PHE A 191 -19.44 3.02 -3.28
C PHE A 191 -18.78 4.28 -2.70
N ASP A 192 -19.45 4.90 -1.74
CA ASP A 192 -18.93 6.07 -1.02
C ASP A 192 -18.15 5.62 0.24
N LEU A 193 -18.55 4.48 0.80
CA LEU A 193 -17.96 3.86 1.99
C LEU A 193 -17.96 2.34 1.85
N THR A 194 -16.86 1.71 2.25
CA THR A 194 -16.79 0.25 2.48
C THR A 194 -16.35 0.00 3.92
N VAL A 195 -17.07 -0.88 4.62
CA VAL A 195 -16.74 -1.29 6.00
C VAL A 195 -16.14 -2.68 5.97
N ALA A 196 -14.81 -2.75 6.04
CA ALA A 196 -14.07 -4.01 6.08
C ALA A 196 -14.14 -4.62 7.48
N PHE A 197 -14.45 -5.91 7.61
CA PHE A 197 -14.58 -6.59 8.89
C PHE A 197 -13.28 -7.29 9.30
N GLY A 198 -12.79 -7.00 10.50
CA GLY A 198 -11.64 -7.61 11.16
C GLY A 198 -10.27 -7.31 10.54
N ALA A 199 -10.15 -7.37 9.23
CA ALA A 199 -8.95 -7.02 8.48
C ALA A 199 -9.31 -6.42 7.12
N LEU A 200 -8.37 -5.66 6.53
CA LEU A 200 -8.48 -5.31 5.12
C LEU A 200 -8.33 -6.58 4.26
N LYS A 201 -8.94 -6.56 3.09
CA LYS A 201 -8.71 -7.55 2.03
C LYS A 201 -7.85 -6.90 0.94
N PRO A 202 -7.08 -7.67 0.17
CA PRO A 202 -6.28 -7.12 -0.92
C PRO A 202 -7.08 -6.22 -1.87
N ALA A 203 -8.32 -6.57 -2.18
CA ALA A 203 -9.22 -5.80 -3.05
C ALA A 203 -9.41 -4.33 -2.62
N HIS A 204 -9.32 -4.02 -1.31
CA HIS A 204 -9.46 -2.65 -0.83
C HIS A 204 -8.32 -1.73 -1.30
N LEU A 205 -7.18 -2.31 -1.70
CA LEU A 205 -5.96 -1.59 -2.06
C LEU A 205 -5.41 -1.96 -3.44
N LEU A 206 -6.05 -2.93 -4.14
CA LEU A 206 -5.66 -3.36 -5.49
C LEU A 206 -6.53 -2.70 -6.56
N HIS A 207 -5.92 -2.36 -7.68
CA HIS A 207 -6.62 -1.94 -8.89
C HIS A 207 -7.30 -3.19 -9.53
N SER A 208 -8.56 -3.15 -9.98
CA SER A 208 -9.44 -1.99 -10.14
C SER A 208 -10.35 -1.72 -8.93
N ALA A 209 -10.53 -2.73 -8.07
CA ALA A 209 -11.51 -2.73 -6.98
C ALA A 209 -11.35 -1.55 -6.00
N MET A 210 -10.12 -1.10 -5.70
CA MET A 210 -9.88 0.00 -4.76
C MET A 210 -10.65 1.28 -5.14
N HIS A 211 -10.90 1.51 -6.45
CA HIS A 211 -11.65 2.66 -6.92
C HIS A 211 -13.16 2.50 -6.74
N LYS A 212 -13.63 1.28 -6.47
CA LYS A 212 -15.04 0.97 -6.21
C LYS A 212 -15.39 1.07 -4.74
N CYS A 213 -14.39 0.90 -3.86
CA CYS A 213 -14.59 0.82 -2.41
C CYS A 213 -14.92 2.17 -1.74
N GLY A 214 -14.63 3.30 -2.40
CA GLY A 214 -14.74 4.61 -1.75
C GLY A 214 -13.82 4.72 -0.53
N ARG A 215 -14.31 5.33 0.54
CA ARG A 215 -13.58 5.37 1.81
C ARG A 215 -13.66 4.01 2.50
N VAL A 216 -12.52 3.40 2.80
CA VAL A 216 -12.47 2.11 3.51
C VAL A 216 -12.25 2.34 5.01
N VAL A 217 -13.18 1.83 5.82
CA VAL A 217 -13.11 1.82 7.29
C VAL A 217 -12.94 0.39 7.75
N LEU A 218 -11.99 0.14 8.64
CA LEU A 218 -11.78 -1.16 9.27
C LEU A 218 -12.61 -1.23 10.57
N ALA A 219 -13.51 -2.20 10.64
CA ALA A 219 -14.28 -2.52 11.83
C ALA A 219 -13.59 -3.64 12.62
N ASP A 220 -13.34 -3.41 13.89
CA ASP A 220 -12.94 -4.45 14.82
C ASP A 220 -14.16 -5.34 15.12
N ILE A 221 -14.02 -6.64 14.90
CA ILE A 221 -15.05 -7.65 15.17
C ILE A 221 -14.58 -8.69 16.20
N GLY A 222 -13.54 -8.36 16.97
CA GLY A 222 -13.03 -9.23 18.03
C GLY A 222 -12.14 -10.38 17.54
N ILE A 223 -11.55 -10.27 16.34
CA ILE A 223 -10.58 -11.26 15.84
C ILE A 223 -9.15 -10.72 15.88
N GLU A 224 -8.18 -11.60 16.15
CA GLU A 224 -6.77 -11.28 15.98
C GLU A 224 -6.35 -11.47 14.52
N ALA A 225 -6.11 -10.35 13.83
CA ALA A 225 -5.70 -10.33 12.43
C ALA A 225 -4.16 -10.25 12.34
N GLU A 226 -3.48 -11.37 12.50
CA GLU A 226 -2.03 -11.47 12.27
C GLU A 226 -1.73 -11.62 10.78
N SER A 227 -0.83 -10.77 10.24
CA SER A 227 -0.45 -10.81 8.84
C SER A 227 0.92 -10.20 8.61
N ASP A 228 1.70 -10.82 7.71
CA ASP A 228 2.89 -10.24 7.10
C ASP A 228 2.55 -9.29 5.94
N TRP A 229 1.27 -9.19 5.58
CA TRP A 229 0.74 -8.29 4.58
C TRP A 229 0.04 -7.14 5.27
N ARG A 230 0.47 -5.91 4.99
CA ARG A 230 -0.06 -4.71 5.66
C ARG A 230 -0.17 -3.53 4.70
N GLU A 231 -1.08 -2.64 5.03
CA GLU A 231 -1.09 -1.32 4.43
C GLU A 231 0.17 -0.54 4.86
N ILE A 232 0.77 0.17 3.91
CA ILE A 232 1.93 1.02 4.18
C ILE A 232 1.47 2.28 4.90
N GLU A 233 1.99 2.52 6.09
CA GLU A 233 1.73 3.71 6.89
C GLU A 233 2.87 4.73 6.82
N ALA A 234 2.63 5.88 7.44
CA ALA A 234 3.65 6.92 7.63
C ALA A 234 4.91 6.31 8.27
N PRO A 235 6.10 6.53 7.67
CA PRO A 235 7.31 5.90 8.16
C PRO A 235 7.69 6.44 9.53
N GLN A 236 8.12 5.55 10.42
CA GLN A 236 8.78 5.93 11.66
C GLN A 236 10.25 6.22 11.36
N LEU A 237 10.60 7.50 11.39
CA LEU A 237 11.96 7.94 11.11
C LEU A 237 12.76 8.03 12.40
N PRO A 238 14.02 7.54 12.41
CA PRO A 238 14.87 7.73 13.57
C PRO A 238 15.09 9.23 13.84
N PRO A 239 15.09 9.65 15.10
CA PRO A 239 15.37 11.05 15.44
C PRO A 239 16.77 11.46 14.96
N LEU A 240 16.88 12.72 14.54
CA LEU A 240 18.19 13.26 14.16
C LEU A 240 19.05 13.47 15.42
N ASP A 241 20.29 12.98 15.41
CA ASP A 241 21.26 13.27 16.45
C ASP A 241 21.71 14.73 16.37
N PRO A 242 21.49 15.58 17.38
CA PRO A 242 21.96 16.95 17.39
C PRO A 242 23.50 17.10 17.30
N GLY A 243 24.25 16.06 17.72
CA GLY A 243 25.70 15.99 17.60
C GLY A 243 26.20 15.32 16.31
N GLY A 244 25.26 14.85 15.47
CA GLY A 244 25.57 14.05 14.30
C GLY A 244 26.27 14.83 13.18
N HIS A 245 27.02 14.09 12.37
CA HIS A 245 27.72 14.59 11.18
C HIS A 245 26.88 14.29 9.91
N LYS A 246 27.15 15.02 8.81
CA LYS A 246 26.40 14.81 7.54
C LYS A 246 26.41 13.36 7.03
N TYR A 247 27.46 12.59 7.30
CA TYR A 247 27.54 11.17 6.91
C TYR A 247 26.71 10.26 7.82
N ASP A 248 26.39 10.67 9.04
CA ASP A 248 25.51 9.93 9.94
C ASP A 248 24.06 9.99 9.45
N ARG A 249 23.73 11.05 8.68
CA ARG A 249 22.45 11.19 7.99
C ARG A 249 22.40 10.46 6.64
N GLY A 250 23.47 9.77 6.27
CA GLY A 250 23.59 8.95 5.08
C GLY A 250 24.15 9.68 3.85
N LEU A 251 24.94 8.93 3.08
CA LEU A 251 25.46 9.33 1.76
C LEU A 251 24.73 8.55 0.67
N VAL A 252 24.02 9.26 -0.19
CA VAL A 252 23.51 8.71 -1.47
C VAL A 252 24.51 9.00 -2.57
N HIS A 253 24.99 7.96 -3.24
CA HIS A 253 25.86 8.11 -4.41
C HIS A 253 25.10 7.66 -5.67
N ALA A 254 24.70 8.61 -6.49
CA ALA A 254 23.96 8.39 -7.73
C ALA A 254 24.93 8.29 -8.93
N LEU A 255 24.70 7.32 -9.80
CA LEU A 255 25.52 7.08 -10.99
C LEU A 255 24.77 7.58 -12.23
N ALA A 256 25.27 8.65 -12.84
CA ALA A 256 24.65 9.26 -14.02
C ALA A 256 24.87 8.42 -15.29
N GLY A 257 23.94 8.52 -16.22
CA GLY A 257 24.01 7.95 -17.55
C GLY A 257 23.85 8.98 -18.67
N LYS A 258 23.17 8.62 -19.74
CA LYS A 258 23.01 9.46 -20.94
C LYS A 258 22.00 10.58 -20.79
N MET A 259 20.96 10.40 -19.96
CA MET A 259 19.86 11.33 -19.77
C MET A 259 19.98 12.04 -18.41
N PRO A 260 20.60 13.23 -18.37
CA PRO A 260 20.92 13.90 -17.11
C PRO A 260 19.69 14.36 -16.31
N GLY A 261 18.54 14.61 -16.95
CA GLY A 261 17.33 15.08 -16.27
C GLY A 261 16.77 14.08 -15.27
N ALA A 262 16.74 12.78 -15.61
CA ALA A 262 16.22 11.73 -14.73
C ALA A 262 17.06 11.58 -13.45
N ILE A 263 18.40 11.51 -13.59
CA ILE A 263 19.28 11.41 -12.42
C ILE A 263 19.28 12.72 -11.61
N ALA A 264 19.04 13.87 -12.25
CA ALA A 264 18.90 15.15 -11.55
C ALA A 264 17.66 15.15 -10.66
N LEU A 265 16.51 14.69 -11.16
CA LEU A 265 15.29 14.51 -10.36
C LEU A 265 15.51 13.56 -9.18
N ALA A 266 16.12 12.40 -9.44
CA ALA A 266 16.41 11.42 -8.41
C ALA A 266 17.37 11.95 -7.34
N ALA A 267 18.44 12.64 -7.74
CA ALA A 267 19.41 13.25 -6.81
C ALA A 267 18.78 14.41 -6.01
N LYS A 268 17.95 15.25 -6.64
CA LYS A 268 17.16 16.29 -5.97
C LYS A 268 16.23 15.67 -4.92
N ALA A 269 15.49 14.64 -5.31
CA ALA A 269 14.57 13.92 -4.41
C ALA A 269 15.32 13.25 -3.24
N ALA A 270 16.51 12.70 -3.48
CA ALA A 270 17.34 12.14 -2.42
C ALA A 270 17.81 13.22 -1.43
N ALA A 271 18.22 14.38 -1.90
CA ALA A 271 18.63 15.50 -1.05
C ALA A 271 17.46 16.02 -0.21
N LEU A 272 16.30 16.24 -0.83
CA LEU A 272 15.08 16.70 -0.18
C LEU A 272 14.44 15.61 0.71
N GLY A 273 14.73 14.33 0.44
CA GLY A 273 14.37 13.17 1.26
C GLY A 273 15.20 13.05 2.55
N GLY A 274 16.11 13.99 2.81
CA GLY A 274 16.84 14.10 4.06
C GLY A 274 18.14 13.29 4.10
N ALA A 275 18.67 12.82 2.96
CA ALA A 275 20.05 12.33 2.89
C ALA A 275 21.01 13.44 3.32
N GLY A 276 21.96 13.13 4.20
CA GLY A 276 22.92 14.13 4.71
C GLY A 276 23.95 14.60 3.67
N TYR A 277 24.17 13.77 2.64
CA TYR A 277 25.05 14.06 1.54
C TYR A 277 24.61 13.32 0.27
N VAL A 278 24.51 14.04 -0.82
CA VAL A 278 24.20 13.44 -2.14
C VAL A 278 25.37 13.76 -3.08
N ARG A 279 25.89 12.72 -3.72
CA ARG A 279 26.95 12.79 -4.72
C ARG A 279 26.47 12.17 -6.03
N VAL A 280 26.72 12.85 -7.14
CA VAL A 280 26.43 12.34 -8.48
C VAL A 280 27.72 12.17 -9.25
N SER A 281 28.03 10.94 -9.65
CA SER A 281 29.13 10.68 -10.59
C SER A 281 28.64 10.91 -12.02
N THR A 282 29.30 11.82 -12.73
CA THR A 282 28.92 12.21 -14.09
C THR A 282 30.15 12.60 -14.89
N SER A 283 30.17 12.24 -16.18
CA SER A 283 31.24 12.62 -17.10
C SER A 283 31.10 14.06 -17.63
N ARG A 284 29.96 14.69 -17.42
CA ARG A 284 29.67 16.06 -17.83
C ARG A 284 28.82 16.73 -16.74
N PRO A 285 29.06 18.02 -16.44
CA PRO A 285 28.23 18.75 -15.51
C PRO A 285 26.73 18.66 -15.87
N ILE A 286 25.90 18.42 -14.86
CA ILE A 286 24.45 18.41 -14.96
C ILE A 286 23.97 19.76 -14.44
N GLU A 287 23.31 20.51 -15.30
CA GLU A 287 22.71 21.80 -14.95
C GLU A 287 21.41 21.60 -14.15
N GLY A 288 21.06 22.58 -13.34
CA GLY A 288 19.80 22.57 -12.57
C GLY A 288 19.81 21.69 -11.32
N LEU A 289 20.88 20.98 -10.99
CA LEU A 289 21.02 20.29 -9.71
C LEU A 289 21.07 21.30 -8.54
N PRO A 290 20.44 20.98 -7.40
CA PRO A 290 20.63 21.78 -6.18
C PRO A 290 22.10 21.93 -5.84
N SER A 291 22.51 23.11 -5.38
CA SER A 291 23.92 23.40 -5.01
C SER A 291 24.45 22.49 -3.91
N ALA A 292 23.58 21.86 -3.13
CA ALA A 292 23.94 20.88 -2.10
C ALA A 292 24.35 19.51 -2.68
N VAL A 293 24.02 19.23 -3.95
CA VAL A 293 24.37 17.99 -4.63
C VAL A 293 25.76 18.13 -5.25
N VAL A 294 26.69 17.31 -4.80
CA VAL A 294 28.08 17.35 -5.27
C VAL A 294 28.23 16.50 -6.53
N GLN A 295 28.81 17.09 -7.56
CA GLN A 295 29.15 16.39 -8.80
C GLN A 295 30.59 15.95 -8.79
N THR A 296 30.91 14.77 -9.30
CA THR A 296 32.29 14.25 -9.43
C THR A 296 32.41 13.49 -10.76
N ASP A 297 33.63 13.48 -11.32
CA ASP A 297 33.96 12.72 -12.52
C ASP A 297 34.37 11.27 -12.23
N THR A 298 34.52 10.92 -10.94
CA THR A 298 34.90 9.56 -10.51
C THR A 298 33.74 8.83 -9.87
N ALA A 299 33.55 7.56 -10.25
CA ALA A 299 32.52 6.68 -9.71
C ALA A 299 33.13 5.76 -8.62
N GLU A 300 33.46 6.31 -7.48
CA GLU A 300 34.01 5.58 -6.33
C GLU A 300 32.87 4.79 -5.62
N VAL A 301 32.50 3.63 -6.14
CA VAL A 301 31.38 2.81 -5.63
C VAL A 301 31.73 2.01 -4.36
N ASN A 302 33.00 1.94 -3.99
CA ASN A 302 33.50 1.21 -2.81
C ASN A 302 33.88 2.13 -1.63
N ASP A 303 33.48 3.40 -1.66
CA ASP A 303 33.60 4.29 -0.51
C ASP A 303 32.71 3.77 0.64
N GLU A 304 33.32 3.40 1.76
CA GLU A 304 32.63 2.81 2.92
C GLU A 304 31.58 3.71 3.56
N ARG A 305 31.59 5.02 3.24
CA ARG A 305 30.61 5.99 3.70
C ARG A 305 29.30 5.95 2.91
N ILE A 306 29.26 5.22 1.79
CA ILE A 306 28.07 5.12 0.97
C ILE A 306 26.98 4.34 1.72
N GLY A 307 25.92 5.02 2.10
CA GLY A 307 24.73 4.43 2.69
C GLY A 307 23.81 3.83 1.63
N CYS A 308 23.80 4.38 0.40
CA CYS A 308 23.05 3.81 -0.72
C CYS A 308 23.60 4.26 -2.07
N LEU A 309 23.78 3.31 -3.00
CA LEU A 309 23.98 3.59 -4.42
C LEU A 309 22.64 3.75 -5.11
N LEU A 310 22.52 4.70 -6.02
CA LEU A 310 21.35 4.89 -6.89
C LEU A 310 21.78 4.74 -8.34
N VAL A 311 21.21 3.79 -9.07
CA VAL A 311 21.56 3.47 -10.46
C VAL A 311 20.31 3.21 -11.29
N GLY A 312 20.32 3.71 -12.52
CA GLY A 312 19.29 3.44 -13.51
C GLY A 312 18.53 4.63 -14.03
N PRO A 313 18.13 5.62 -13.20
CA PRO A 313 17.47 6.81 -13.72
C PRO A 313 18.27 7.46 -14.84
N GLY A 314 17.71 7.45 -16.05
CA GLY A 314 18.35 8.02 -17.24
C GLY A 314 19.67 7.39 -17.64
N MET A 315 19.93 6.15 -17.27
CA MET A 315 21.19 5.45 -17.58
C MET A 315 21.38 5.27 -19.09
N GLY A 316 20.29 5.02 -19.83
CA GLY A 316 20.33 4.71 -21.24
C GLY A 316 21.10 3.42 -21.51
N ASP A 317 21.61 3.27 -22.70
CA ASP A 317 22.34 2.08 -23.12
C ASP A 317 23.83 2.14 -22.68
N ILE A 318 24.05 2.12 -21.35
CA ILE A 318 25.40 2.02 -20.74
C ILE A 318 25.40 0.96 -19.63
N PRO A 319 25.34 -0.35 -19.96
CA PRO A 319 25.27 -1.42 -18.98
C PRO A 319 26.47 -1.49 -18.03
N GLN A 320 27.59 -0.87 -18.40
CA GLN A 320 28.81 -0.79 -17.58
C GLN A 320 28.56 -0.07 -16.24
N VAL A 321 27.64 0.92 -16.21
CA VAL A 321 27.29 1.64 -14.99
C VAL A 321 26.63 0.69 -13.98
N LEU A 322 25.69 -0.15 -14.43
CA LEU A 322 25.09 -1.19 -13.59
C LEU A 322 26.14 -2.23 -13.15
N THR A 323 26.98 -2.70 -14.10
CA THR A 323 28.02 -3.68 -13.79
C THR A 323 28.95 -3.13 -12.69
N LEU A 324 29.33 -1.87 -12.76
CA LEU A 324 30.13 -1.22 -11.72
C LEU A 324 29.38 -1.17 -10.38
N ALA A 325 28.10 -0.76 -10.38
CA ALA A 325 27.28 -0.72 -9.15
C ALA A 325 27.17 -2.10 -8.47
N LEU A 326 27.08 -3.17 -9.25
CA LEU A 326 26.98 -4.54 -8.73
C LEU A 326 28.31 -5.07 -8.16
N THR A 327 29.46 -4.45 -8.43
CA THR A 327 30.73 -4.80 -7.76
C THR A 327 30.82 -4.29 -6.32
N SER A 328 29.98 -3.31 -5.97
CA SER A 328 29.95 -2.71 -4.63
C SER A 328 29.14 -3.57 -3.66
N LYS A 329 29.57 -3.58 -2.40
CA LYS A 329 28.81 -4.15 -1.27
C LYS A 329 27.81 -3.15 -0.66
N ALA A 330 27.85 -1.89 -1.06
CA ALA A 330 26.92 -0.89 -0.55
C ALA A 330 25.49 -1.25 -0.92
N PRO A 331 24.50 -0.93 -0.06
CA PRO A 331 23.08 -1.00 -0.39
C PRO A 331 22.79 -0.24 -1.69
N LYS A 332 21.84 -0.70 -2.48
CA LYS A 332 21.55 -0.08 -3.77
C LYS A 332 20.06 -0.02 -4.12
N VAL A 333 19.68 1.06 -4.78
CA VAL A 333 18.39 1.21 -5.47
C VAL A 333 18.66 1.13 -6.96
N ILE A 334 17.96 0.22 -7.64
CA ILE A 334 18.08 -0.08 -9.07
C ILE A 334 16.73 0.22 -9.72
N ASP A 335 16.67 1.17 -10.63
CA ASP A 335 15.44 1.61 -11.30
C ASP A 335 15.62 1.68 -12.82
N ALA A 336 14.52 1.81 -13.55
CA ALA A 336 14.48 2.15 -14.98
C ALA A 336 15.43 1.31 -15.85
N ASP A 337 16.30 1.98 -16.62
CA ASP A 337 17.20 1.31 -17.58
C ASP A 337 18.09 0.24 -16.93
N ALA A 338 18.49 0.43 -15.67
CA ALA A 338 19.29 -0.56 -14.96
C ALA A 338 18.50 -1.87 -14.72
N ILE A 339 17.19 -1.81 -14.48
CA ILE A 339 16.35 -3.01 -14.40
C ILE A 339 16.34 -3.73 -15.75
N THR A 340 16.24 -2.99 -16.86
CA THR A 340 16.28 -3.56 -18.20
C THR A 340 17.62 -4.25 -18.48
N HIS A 341 18.73 -3.67 -18.03
CA HIS A 341 20.06 -4.24 -18.24
C HIS A 341 20.48 -5.32 -17.24
N LEU A 342 19.67 -5.56 -16.18
CA LEU A 342 19.86 -6.73 -15.31
C LEU A 342 19.80 -8.02 -16.11
N GLY A 343 18.83 -8.14 -17.01
CA GLY A 343 18.62 -9.32 -17.86
C GLY A 343 18.05 -10.51 -17.08
N GLU A 344 18.67 -10.87 -15.95
CA GLU A 344 18.30 -12.01 -15.11
C GLU A 344 18.20 -11.59 -13.64
N PRO A 345 17.13 -12.00 -12.91
CA PRO A 345 16.93 -11.63 -11.50
C PRO A 345 17.98 -12.24 -10.57
N GLU A 346 18.61 -13.35 -10.95
CA GLU A 346 19.66 -14.04 -10.19
C GLU A 346 20.88 -13.17 -9.92
N ARG A 347 21.16 -12.17 -10.75
CA ARG A 347 22.25 -11.18 -10.53
C ARG A 347 22.07 -10.35 -9.26
N LEU A 348 20.88 -10.35 -8.70
CA LEU A 348 20.59 -9.67 -7.43
C LEU A 348 20.85 -10.53 -6.19
N LYS A 349 21.02 -11.85 -6.37
CA LYS A 349 21.28 -12.75 -5.23
C LYS A 349 22.55 -12.35 -4.48
N GLY A 350 22.40 -12.18 -3.17
CA GLY A 350 23.50 -11.71 -2.32
C GLY A 350 23.80 -10.21 -2.40
N GLN A 351 23.03 -9.45 -3.18
CA GLN A 351 23.05 -7.99 -3.20
C GLN A 351 22.08 -7.43 -2.17
N ASP A 352 22.47 -6.40 -1.44
CA ASP A 352 21.53 -5.60 -0.66
C ASP A 352 20.86 -4.60 -1.62
N ALA A 353 19.80 -5.04 -2.29
CA ALA A 353 19.19 -4.31 -3.38
C ALA A 353 17.69 -4.09 -3.20
N ILE A 354 17.23 -2.93 -3.63
CA ILE A 354 15.82 -2.58 -3.84
C ILE A 354 15.68 -2.31 -5.34
N ILE A 355 14.74 -2.98 -5.98
CA ILE A 355 14.40 -2.73 -7.38
C ILE A 355 12.99 -2.15 -7.49
N THR A 356 12.77 -1.26 -8.46
CA THR A 356 11.51 -0.51 -8.57
C THR A 356 10.84 -0.66 -9.94
N PRO A 357 10.50 -1.91 -10.38
CA PRO A 357 9.95 -2.15 -11.70
C PRO A 357 8.50 -1.66 -11.83
N HIS A 358 8.16 -1.02 -12.94
CA HIS A 358 6.77 -0.92 -13.41
C HIS A 358 6.35 -2.24 -14.10
N GLY A 359 5.06 -2.42 -14.43
CA GLY A 359 4.54 -3.67 -14.98
C GLY A 359 5.29 -4.20 -16.19
N GLY A 360 5.77 -3.32 -17.09
CA GLY A 360 6.54 -3.72 -18.27
C GLY A 360 7.96 -4.19 -17.93
N GLU A 361 8.64 -3.50 -17.01
CA GLU A 361 9.97 -3.89 -16.50
C GLU A 361 9.89 -5.19 -15.70
N PHE A 362 8.85 -5.31 -14.85
CA PHE A 362 8.60 -6.52 -14.07
C PHE A 362 8.49 -7.76 -14.99
N ARG A 363 7.61 -7.70 -15.99
CA ARG A 363 7.42 -8.81 -16.94
C ARG A 363 8.69 -9.12 -17.73
N ARG A 364 9.45 -8.11 -18.11
CA ARG A 364 10.71 -8.29 -18.86
C ARG A 364 11.77 -8.98 -18.02
N LEU A 365 11.88 -8.65 -16.71
CA LEU A 365 12.90 -9.20 -15.83
C LEU A 365 12.53 -10.57 -15.29
N PHE A 366 11.26 -10.77 -14.90
CA PHE A 366 10.81 -11.99 -14.20
C PHE A 366 10.03 -12.95 -15.10
N GLY A 367 9.67 -12.54 -16.32
CA GLY A 367 8.78 -13.32 -17.18
C GLY A 367 7.33 -13.34 -16.67
N GLU A 368 6.61 -14.38 -17.03
CA GLU A 368 5.25 -14.62 -16.54
C GLU A 368 5.33 -15.46 -15.26
N ILE A 369 4.97 -14.85 -14.14
CA ILE A 369 4.77 -15.53 -12.84
C ILE A 369 3.27 -15.78 -12.68
N GLU A 370 2.88 -17.01 -12.35
CA GLU A 370 1.49 -17.35 -12.06
C GLU A 370 0.95 -16.64 -10.80
N GLY A 371 -0.37 -16.54 -10.71
CA GLY A 371 -1.03 -15.94 -9.57
C GLY A 371 -1.43 -14.48 -9.75
N ASP A 372 -1.95 -13.89 -8.69
CA ASP A 372 -2.35 -12.49 -8.65
C ASP A 372 -1.14 -11.55 -8.43
N LYS A 373 -1.37 -10.25 -8.44
CA LYS A 373 -0.28 -9.27 -8.31
C LYS A 373 0.49 -9.38 -6.98
N PRO A 374 -0.14 -9.56 -5.81
CA PRO A 374 0.53 -9.84 -4.55
C PRO A 374 1.42 -11.07 -4.58
N GLU A 375 0.91 -12.20 -5.07
CA GLU A 375 1.66 -13.46 -5.17
C GLU A 375 2.88 -13.32 -6.08
N ARG A 376 2.69 -12.71 -7.24
CA ARG A 376 3.78 -12.42 -8.19
C ARG A 376 4.86 -11.52 -7.58
N ALA A 377 4.47 -10.49 -6.82
CA ALA A 377 5.42 -9.60 -6.17
C ALA A 377 6.28 -10.34 -5.13
N VAL A 378 5.65 -11.18 -4.30
CA VAL A 378 6.33 -11.99 -3.29
C VAL A 378 7.27 -13.01 -3.93
N GLU A 379 6.82 -13.70 -4.98
CA GLU A 379 7.64 -14.68 -5.69
C GLU A 379 8.84 -14.03 -6.37
N ALA A 380 8.66 -12.89 -7.02
CA ALA A 380 9.75 -12.11 -7.60
C ALA A 380 10.80 -11.68 -6.57
N ALA A 381 10.36 -11.25 -5.38
CA ALA A 381 11.26 -10.89 -4.29
C ALA A 381 12.04 -12.10 -3.76
N ARG A 382 11.38 -13.24 -3.57
CA ARG A 382 12.02 -14.50 -3.16
C ARG A 382 13.03 -14.99 -4.18
N GLY A 383 12.65 -15.03 -5.46
CA GLY A 383 13.49 -15.51 -6.56
C GLY A 383 14.75 -14.66 -6.76
N SER A 384 14.61 -13.33 -6.69
CA SER A 384 15.74 -12.40 -6.85
C SER A 384 16.57 -12.19 -5.58
N GLY A 385 15.99 -12.40 -4.39
CA GLY A 385 16.62 -12.06 -3.11
C GLY A 385 16.67 -10.55 -2.83
N ALA A 386 15.99 -9.72 -3.63
CA ALA A 386 15.90 -8.27 -3.50
C ALA A 386 14.51 -7.83 -3.02
N VAL A 387 14.44 -6.65 -2.43
CA VAL A 387 13.15 -5.99 -2.21
C VAL A 387 12.62 -5.47 -3.54
N VAL A 388 11.37 -5.79 -3.86
CA VAL A 388 10.72 -5.43 -5.13
C VAL A 388 9.60 -4.41 -4.86
N VAL A 389 9.75 -3.23 -5.42
CA VAL A 389 8.69 -2.22 -5.48
C VAL A 389 7.95 -2.37 -6.81
N TYR A 390 6.89 -3.14 -6.83
CA TYR A 390 6.09 -3.38 -8.03
C TYR A 390 5.16 -2.19 -8.28
N LYS A 391 5.62 -1.24 -9.11
CA LYS A 391 4.93 0.04 -9.38
C LYS A 391 3.62 -0.15 -10.15
N GLY A 392 2.64 0.69 -9.82
CA GLY A 392 1.33 0.76 -10.47
C GLY A 392 0.40 1.71 -9.72
N ALA A 393 -0.85 1.79 -10.15
CA ALA A 393 -1.90 2.48 -9.39
C ALA A 393 -2.01 1.92 -7.96
N ASP A 394 -1.76 0.63 -7.82
CA ASP A 394 -1.73 -0.20 -6.62
C ASP A 394 -0.30 -0.71 -6.35
N THR A 395 0.64 0.19 -6.10
CA THR A 395 2.04 -0.18 -5.86
C THR A 395 2.17 -1.11 -4.65
N LEU A 396 2.94 -2.19 -4.82
CA LEU A 396 3.28 -3.16 -3.78
C LEU A 396 4.78 -3.12 -3.47
N VAL A 397 5.13 -3.34 -2.21
CA VAL A 397 6.52 -3.53 -1.78
C VAL A 397 6.64 -4.94 -1.22
N ALA A 398 7.40 -5.80 -1.88
CA ALA A 398 7.61 -7.18 -1.47
C ALA A 398 9.03 -7.41 -0.96
N SER A 399 9.15 -8.15 0.13
CA SER A 399 10.43 -8.57 0.72
C SER A 399 10.67 -10.07 0.47
N PRO A 400 11.93 -10.51 0.33
CA PRO A 400 12.26 -11.93 0.17
C PRO A 400 11.78 -12.83 1.31
N ASP A 401 11.55 -12.29 2.50
CA ASP A 401 11.04 -13.00 3.67
C ASP A 401 9.50 -13.21 3.65
N GLY A 402 8.81 -12.68 2.63
CA GLY A 402 7.37 -12.82 2.43
C GLY A 402 6.52 -11.68 2.95
N ARG A 403 7.12 -10.66 3.59
CA ARG A 403 6.40 -9.43 3.95
C ARG A 403 5.97 -8.68 2.71
N LEU A 404 4.76 -8.11 2.76
CA LEU A 404 4.18 -7.34 1.65
C LEU A 404 3.51 -6.08 2.17
N GLY A 405 3.96 -4.94 1.66
CA GLY A 405 3.37 -3.63 1.90
C GLY A 405 2.47 -3.23 0.73
N PHE A 406 1.23 -2.83 1.02
CA PHE A 406 0.28 -2.30 0.04
C PHE A 406 0.21 -0.79 0.19
N ARG A 407 0.45 -0.06 -0.89
CA ARG A 407 0.31 1.40 -0.87
C ARG A 407 -1.15 1.80 -0.69
N PRO A 408 -1.48 2.71 0.25
CA PRO A 408 -2.78 3.35 0.29
C PRO A 408 -3.11 4.01 -1.06
N PRO A 409 -4.39 4.19 -1.41
CA PRO A 409 -4.77 4.89 -2.62
C PRO A 409 -4.06 6.25 -2.73
N ALA A 410 -3.34 6.46 -3.82
CA ALA A 410 -2.59 7.66 -4.09
C ALA A 410 -3.20 8.43 -5.28
N PRO A 411 -2.91 9.73 -5.40
CA PRO A 411 -3.46 10.56 -6.46
C PRO A 411 -3.11 10.06 -7.86
N ALA A 412 -4.08 10.10 -8.79
CA ALA A 412 -3.90 9.65 -10.17
C ALA A 412 -2.84 10.47 -10.94
N TRP A 413 -2.59 11.70 -10.54
CA TRP A 413 -1.56 12.57 -11.14
C TRP A 413 -0.12 12.13 -10.89
N LEU A 414 0.11 11.13 -10.02
CA LEU A 414 1.38 10.40 -9.98
C LEU A 414 1.72 9.66 -11.29
N ALA A 415 0.76 9.46 -12.17
CA ALA A 415 0.99 8.90 -13.51
C ALA A 415 1.61 9.94 -14.46
N SER A 416 2.68 10.60 -14.04
CA SER A 416 3.43 11.61 -14.79
C SER A 416 4.89 11.20 -14.97
N ALA A 417 5.52 11.66 -16.06
CA ALA A 417 6.93 11.37 -16.34
C ALA A 417 7.85 11.89 -15.22
N GLY A 418 8.87 11.12 -14.86
CA GLY A 418 9.86 11.48 -13.84
C GLY A 418 9.46 11.18 -12.39
N THR A 419 8.20 10.85 -12.11
CA THR A 419 7.77 10.50 -10.73
C THR A 419 8.41 9.22 -10.22
N GLY A 420 8.76 8.28 -11.11
CA GLY A 420 9.58 7.09 -10.78
C GLY A 420 10.97 7.46 -10.32
N ASP A 421 11.63 8.41 -11.01
CA ASP A 421 12.97 8.89 -10.63
C ASP A 421 12.95 9.53 -9.22
N VAL A 422 11.90 10.32 -8.94
CA VAL A 422 11.67 10.89 -7.60
C VAL A 422 11.53 9.77 -6.56
N LEU A 423 10.71 8.74 -6.84
CA LEU A 423 10.56 7.59 -5.93
C LEU A 423 11.90 6.91 -5.64
N ALA A 424 12.68 6.61 -6.68
CA ALA A 424 13.99 5.97 -6.54
C ALA A 424 14.93 6.81 -5.68
N GLY A 425 14.93 8.13 -5.85
CA GLY A 425 15.70 9.08 -5.05
C GLY A 425 15.29 9.08 -3.57
N VAL A 426 13.99 9.13 -3.29
CA VAL A 426 13.46 9.09 -1.90
C VAL A 426 13.79 7.76 -1.23
N ILE A 427 13.60 6.62 -1.91
CA ILE A 427 13.96 5.30 -1.38
C ILE A 427 15.47 5.26 -1.06
N ALA A 428 16.33 5.77 -1.96
CA ALA A 428 17.77 5.83 -1.73
C ALA A 428 18.13 6.69 -0.50
N ALA A 429 17.43 7.82 -0.30
CA ALA A 429 17.58 8.64 0.90
C ALA A 429 17.21 7.86 2.16
N MET A 430 16.04 7.21 2.19
CA MET A 430 15.60 6.41 3.33
C MET A 430 16.57 5.26 3.62
N ARG A 431 17.05 4.58 2.58
CA ARG A 431 18.03 3.50 2.74
C ARG A 431 19.37 4.01 3.26
N SER A 432 19.85 5.16 2.77
CA SER A 432 21.12 5.76 3.21
C SER A 432 21.09 6.21 4.67
N ARG A 433 19.91 6.54 5.21
CA ARG A 433 19.69 6.89 6.62
C ARG A 433 19.64 5.66 7.55
N GLY A 434 19.85 4.47 7.03
CA GLY A 434 19.97 3.24 7.81
C GLY A 434 18.66 2.44 7.95
N LEU A 435 17.55 2.82 7.31
CA LEU A 435 16.36 1.98 7.32
C LEU A 435 16.69 0.66 6.59
N PRO A 436 16.23 -0.49 7.09
CA PRO A 436 16.32 -1.75 6.35
C PRO A 436 15.64 -1.63 4.98
N ALA A 437 16.01 -2.49 4.03
CA ALA A 437 15.60 -2.35 2.62
C ALA A 437 14.08 -2.28 2.43
N PHE A 438 13.32 -3.16 3.09
CA PHE A 438 11.87 -3.19 2.98
C PHE A 438 11.23 -1.92 3.57
N GLU A 439 11.65 -1.50 4.75
CA GLU A 439 11.16 -0.31 5.44
C GLU A 439 11.53 0.97 4.67
N ALA A 440 12.72 1.03 4.07
CA ALA A 440 13.13 2.14 3.22
C ALA A 440 12.26 2.25 1.96
N ALA A 441 11.92 1.12 1.34
CA ALA A 441 11.04 1.06 0.19
C ALA A 441 9.61 1.49 0.56
N CYS A 442 9.04 0.98 1.65
CA CYS A 442 7.73 1.38 2.16
C CYS A 442 7.69 2.87 2.48
N ALA A 443 8.71 3.39 3.18
CA ALA A 443 8.84 4.81 3.49
C ALA A 443 8.85 5.68 2.23
N GLY A 444 9.63 5.29 1.22
CA GLY A 444 9.69 6.02 -0.05
C GLY A 444 8.35 6.04 -0.78
N VAL A 445 7.65 4.91 -0.81
CA VAL A 445 6.32 4.79 -1.44
C VAL A 445 5.28 5.64 -0.72
N TRP A 446 5.29 5.66 0.62
CA TRP A 446 4.38 6.51 1.39
C TRP A 446 4.68 8.00 1.18
N LEU A 447 5.95 8.40 1.32
CA LEU A 447 6.38 9.79 1.16
C LEU A 447 6.07 10.33 -0.23
N GLN A 448 6.25 9.54 -1.28
CA GLN A 448 5.87 9.92 -2.65
C GLN A 448 4.37 10.17 -2.77
N GLY A 449 3.54 9.27 -2.22
CA GLY A 449 2.08 9.42 -2.25
C GLY A 449 1.61 10.67 -1.51
N GLU A 450 2.20 10.94 -0.34
CA GLU A 450 1.90 12.12 0.47
C GLU A 450 2.37 13.41 -0.21
N ALA A 451 3.59 13.43 -0.75
CA ALA A 451 4.11 14.56 -1.51
C ALA A 451 3.24 14.88 -2.73
N ALA A 452 2.71 13.86 -3.41
CA ALA A 452 1.78 14.07 -4.53
C ALA A 452 0.46 14.72 -4.08
N ARG A 453 -0.07 14.37 -2.90
CA ARG A 453 -1.27 15.02 -2.34
C ARG A 453 -1.01 16.47 -2.00
N ILE A 454 0.17 16.78 -1.45
CA ILE A 454 0.61 18.13 -1.10
C ILE A 454 0.83 18.98 -2.37
N ALA A 455 1.51 18.41 -3.38
CA ALA A 455 1.82 19.12 -4.63
C ALA A 455 0.58 19.46 -5.47
N GLY A 456 -0.46 18.61 -5.40
CA GLY A 456 -1.74 18.83 -6.10
C GLY A 456 -1.77 18.33 -7.55
N PRO A 457 -2.94 18.48 -8.23
CA PRO A 457 -3.22 17.79 -9.51
C PRO A 457 -2.39 18.29 -10.70
N GLU A 458 -1.93 19.53 -10.70
CA GLU A 458 -1.16 20.13 -11.80
C GLU A 458 0.35 19.96 -11.65
N MET A 459 0.79 19.02 -10.77
CA MET A 459 2.21 18.81 -10.50
C MET A 459 2.94 18.18 -11.70
N ILE A 460 4.19 18.58 -11.86
CA ILE A 460 5.23 17.83 -12.57
C ILE A 460 6.18 17.16 -11.56
N ALA A 461 7.08 16.31 -12.02
CA ALA A 461 8.00 15.59 -11.13
C ALA A 461 8.90 16.50 -10.28
N ASP A 462 9.21 17.71 -10.77
CA ASP A 462 9.96 18.72 -10.00
C ASP A 462 9.17 19.19 -8.78
N ASN A 463 7.87 19.46 -8.93
CA ASN A 463 6.99 19.85 -7.81
C ASN A 463 6.81 18.71 -6.81
N LEU A 464 6.72 17.47 -7.32
CA LEU A 464 6.68 16.29 -6.48
C LEU A 464 7.92 16.19 -5.59
N ALA A 465 9.11 16.40 -6.18
CA ALA A 465 10.36 16.41 -5.42
C ALA A 465 10.39 17.53 -4.38
N ASP A 466 9.92 18.74 -4.75
CA ASP A 466 9.87 19.90 -3.85
C ASP A 466 8.91 19.70 -2.66
N ALA A 467 7.87 18.89 -2.80
CA ALA A 467 6.91 18.56 -1.75
C ALA A 467 7.39 17.45 -0.77
N ILE A 468 8.50 16.77 -1.04
CA ILE A 468 9.03 15.70 -0.16
C ILE A 468 9.35 16.19 1.26
N PRO A 469 9.94 17.37 1.49
CA PRO A 469 10.19 17.87 2.86
C PRO A 469 8.90 18.03 3.67
N ASP A 470 7.82 18.48 3.05
CA ASP A 470 6.53 18.65 3.71
C ASP A 470 5.89 17.27 4.05
N ALA A 471 6.03 16.30 3.15
CA ALA A 471 5.63 14.93 3.43
C ALA A 471 6.42 14.30 4.58
N LEU A 472 7.72 14.60 4.70
CA LEU A 472 8.55 14.19 5.83
C LEU A 472 8.08 14.84 7.14
N ALA A 473 7.74 16.13 7.11
CA ALA A 473 7.22 16.84 8.27
C ALA A 473 5.89 16.23 8.73
N GLU A 474 4.99 15.89 7.79
CA GLU A 474 3.73 15.19 8.09
C GLU A 474 3.99 13.82 8.71
N ALA A 475 4.95 13.04 8.20
CA ALA A 475 5.32 11.76 8.80
C ALA A 475 5.81 11.92 10.24
N CYS A 476 6.63 12.94 10.52
CA CYS A 476 7.11 13.24 11.87
C CYS A 476 5.99 13.69 12.82
N SER A 477 5.01 14.45 12.32
CA SER A 477 3.88 14.93 13.15
C SER A 477 2.98 13.77 13.62
N ARG A 478 2.85 12.72 12.83
CA ARG A 478 2.07 11.52 13.18
C ARG A 478 2.75 10.60 14.20
N GLN A 479 4.02 10.85 14.52
CA GLN A 479 4.76 10.11 15.56
C GLN A 479 4.63 10.72 16.96
N GLN A 480 4.13 11.95 17.07
CA GLN A 480 3.89 12.65 18.33
C GLN A 480 2.47 12.40 18.86
#